data_217f68c39946828273bb031104244d9a
#
_entry.id   217f68c39946828273bb031104244d9a
#
_cell.length_a   1.000
_cell.length_b   1.000
_cell.length_c   1.000
_cell.angle_alpha   90.00
_cell.angle_beta   90.00
_cell.angle_gamma   90.00
#
_symmetry.space_group_name_H-M   'P 1'
#
loop_
_entity.id
_entity.type
_entity.pdbx_description
1 polymer ?
#
loop_
_entity_poly.entity_id
_entity_poly.type
_entity_poly.pdbx_seq_one_letter_code
_entity_poly.pdbx_strand_id
1 'polypeptide(L)'
;IQRGGTVTRRDKAILALVCAAEIINCAKAGALKSRIADLETQRDIYASRAQHWIDRAVEDEEVIDSMQLRLDALADGKVELEDAGVFFCTAYCTEQYPHICGEGHGITASGQPIQAGVTVAADQTIFPYGTVLYIEGVGIRIVQDKGAAIQGKHLDVAVDTHENAEKWNGCGNHRVWVLKEE
;
A
#
# COMPACT_ATOMS: atom_id res chain seq x y z
N ILE A 1 17.29 72.77 35.82
CA ILE A 1 16.09 72.43 36.62
C ILE A 1 15.28 71.46 35.82
N GLN A 2 15.44 70.16 36.12
CA GLN A 2 14.59 69.08 35.54
C GLN A 2 13.22 69.17 36.23
N ARG A 3 12.19 69.49 35.44
CA ARG A 3 10.80 69.30 35.88
C ARG A 3 10.45 67.83 35.78
N GLY A 4 10.54 67.17 36.91
CA GLY A 4 9.95 65.83 37.03
C GLY A 4 8.43 65.88 36.89
N GLY A 5 7.91 65.64 35.70
CA GLY A 5 6.47 65.57 35.49
C GLY A 5 5.93 64.33 36.22
N THR A 6 5.01 64.52 37.17
CA THR A 6 4.30 63.42 37.84
C THR A 6 3.41 62.71 36.83
N VAL A 7 3.66 61.39 36.58
CA VAL A 7 2.84 60.52 35.73
C VAL A 7 1.41 60.54 36.29
N THR A 8 0.46 61.00 35.49
CA THR A 8 -0.94 61.11 35.90
C THR A 8 -1.63 59.76 35.91
N ARG A 9 -2.78 59.63 36.58
CA ARG A 9 -3.64 58.43 36.51
C ARG A 9 -4.01 58.07 35.09
N ARG A 10 -4.20 59.05 34.21
CA ARG A 10 -4.53 58.89 32.79
C ARG A 10 -3.36 58.31 32.02
N ASP A 11 -2.13 58.74 32.26
CA ASP A 11 -0.94 58.23 31.59
C ASP A 11 -0.67 56.79 31.97
N LYS A 12 -0.90 56.39 33.23
CA LYS A 12 -0.82 55.01 33.69
C LYS A 12 -1.87 54.13 33.04
N ALA A 13 -3.09 54.62 32.85
CA ALA A 13 -4.16 53.89 32.19
C ALA A 13 -3.86 53.67 30.69
N ILE A 14 -3.33 54.67 30.00
CA ILE A 14 -2.91 54.56 28.59
C ILE A 14 -1.79 53.52 28.43
N LEU A 15 -0.77 53.59 29.29
CA LEU A 15 0.34 52.65 29.28
C LEU A 15 -0.14 51.21 29.51
N ALA A 16 -1.05 51.01 30.46
CA ALA A 16 -1.64 49.67 30.71
C ALA A 16 -2.41 49.12 29.50
N LEU A 17 -3.16 50.00 28.80
CA LEU A 17 -3.89 49.59 27.57
C LEU A 17 -2.94 49.21 26.42
N VAL A 18 -1.84 49.98 26.26
CA VAL A 18 -0.82 49.67 25.24
C VAL A 18 -0.14 48.34 25.54
N CYS A 19 0.29 48.14 26.80
CA CYS A 19 0.88 46.86 27.21
C CYS A 19 -0.09 45.66 27.02
N ALA A 20 -1.36 45.86 27.35
CA ALA A 20 -2.36 44.82 27.13
C ALA A 20 -2.56 44.48 25.63
N ALA A 21 -2.57 45.49 24.77
CA ALA A 21 -2.67 45.29 23.33
C ALA A 21 -1.45 44.53 22.75
N GLU A 22 -0.24 44.85 23.21
CA GLU A 22 0.99 44.16 22.83
C GLU A 22 0.98 42.68 23.27
N ILE A 23 0.55 42.42 24.50
CA ILE A 23 0.39 41.02 25.00
C ILE A 23 -0.59 40.23 24.15
N ILE A 24 -1.73 40.80 23.79
CA ILE A 24 -2.73 40.17 22.93
C ILE A 24 -2.15 39.90 21.53
N ASN A 25 -1.40 40.84 20.97
CA ASN A 25 -0.76 40.66 19.66
C ASN A 25 0.32 39.56 19.68
N CYS A 26 1.13 39.51 20.74
CA CYS A 26 2.12 38.45 20.94
C CYS A 26 1.44 37.05 21.06
N ALA A 27 0.35 36.94 21.81
CA ALA A 27 -0.40 35.72 21.97
C ALA A 27 -1.01 35.27 20.64
N LYS A 28 -1.60 36.18 19.85
CA LYS A 28 -2.13 35.90 18.52
C LYS A 28 -1.02 35.44 17.56
N ALA A 29 0.14 36.06 17.59
CA ALA A 29 1.30 35.68 16.77
C ALA A 29 1.81 34.29 17.15
N GLY A 30 1.84 33.94 18.44
CA GLY A 30 2.18 32.58 18.92
C GLY A 30 1.20 31.53 18.44
N ALA A 31 -0.09 31.81 18.57
CA ALA A 31 -1.14 30.90 18.10
C ALA A 31 -1.08 30.69 16.58
N LEU A 32 -0.79 31.75 15.81
CA LEU A 32 -0.64 31.63 14.35
C LEU A 32 0.59 30.80 13.97
N LYS A 33 1.73 30.99 14.64
CA LYS A 33 2.92 30.17 14.43
C LYS A 33 2.66 28.68 14.71
N SER A 34 1.96 28.38 15.81
CA SER A 34 1.57 26.98 16.11
C SER A 34 0.67 26.40 15.03
N ARG A 35 -0.28 27.17 14.52
CA ARG A 35 -1.17 26.73 13.44
C ARG A 35 -0.45 26.50 12.12
N ILE A 36 0.53 27.33 11.80
CA ILE A 36 1.39 27.16 10.61
C ILE A 36 2.17 25.86 10.74
N ALA A 37 2.82 25.60 11.87
CA ALA A 37 3.59 24.36 12.09
C ALA A 37 2.72 23.09 11.99
N ASP A 38 1.48 23.14 12.50
CA ASP A 38 0.52 22.07 12.38
C ASP A 38 0.13 21.80 10.91
N LEU A 39 -0.15 22.86 10.15
CA LEU A 39 -0.47 22.75 8.73
C LEU A 39 0.72 22.26 7.89
N GLU A 40 1.93 22.66 8.22
CA GLU A 40 3.16 22.15 7.57
C GLU A 40 3.32 20.65 7.82
N THR A 41 3.11 20.20 9.06
CA THR A 41 3.13 18.77 9.40
C THR A 41 2.07 17.99 8.63
N GLN A 42 0.85 18.50 8.55
CA GLN A 42 -0.23 17.86 7.78
C GLN A 42 0.11 17.79 6.28
N ARG A 43 0.63 18.87 5.71
CA ARG A 43 1.10 18.91 4.32
C ARG A 43 2.12 17.81 4.05
N ASP A 44 3.11 17.64 4.93
CA ASP A 44 4.18 16.66 4.74
C ASP A 44 3.66 15.23 4.83
N ILE A 45 2.69 14.98 5.72
CA ILE A 45 1.99 13.68 5.79
C ILE A 45 1.24 13.38 4.48
N TYR A 46 0.49 14.37 3.96
CA TYR A 46 -0.25 14.17 2.71
C TYR A 46 0.68 14.03 1.51
N ALA A 47 1.79 14.77 1.47
CA ALA A 47 2.80 14.63 0.41
C ALA A 47 3.43 13.23 0.41
N SER A 48 3.80 12.71 1.58
CA SER A 48 4.33 11.34 1.71
C SER A 48 3.33 10.28 1.26
N ARG A 49 2.06 10.43 1.63
CA ARG A 49 0.99 9.52 1.19
C ARG A 49 0.79 9.59 -0.32
N ALA A 50 0.77 10.78 -0.90
CA ALA A 50 0.63 10.97 -2.33
C ALA A 50 1.79 10.31 -3.10
N GLN A 51 3.03 10.48 -2.63
CA GLN A 51 4.20 9.82 -3.22
C GLN A 51 4.07 8.30 -3.17
N HIS A 52 3.67 7.73 -2.04
CA HIS A 52 3.45 6.29 -1.93
C HIS A 52 2.44 5.76 -2.96
N TRP A 53 1.34 6.49 -3.21
CA TRP A 53 0.36 6.09 -4.22
C TRP A 53 0.88 6.23 -5.66
N ILE A 54 1.73 7.24 -5.92
CA ILE A 54 2.39 7.40 -7.22
C ILE A 54 3.36 6.24 -7.46
N ASP A 55 4.18 5.89 -6.47
CA ASP A 55 5.14 4.79 -6.59
C ASP A 55 4.41 3.46 -6.87
N ARG A 56 3.31 3.18 -6.16
CA ARG A 56 2.49 1.99 -6.45
C ARG A 56 1.86 2.00 -7.84
N ALA A 57 1.39 3.15 -8.30
CA ALA A 57 0.79 3.25 -9.63
C ALA A 57 1.82 2.95 -10.73
N VAL A 58 3.07 3.35 -10.55
CA VAL A 58 4.17 3.03 -11.48
C VAL A 58 4.48 1.53 -11.45
N GLU A 59 4.53 0.91 -10.26
CA GLU A 59 4.73 -0.53 -10.12
C GLU A 59 3.59 -1.33 -10.78
N ASP A 60 2.34 -0.89 -10.60
CA ASP A 60 1.17 -1.52 -11.21
C ASP A 60 1.21 -1.42 -12.76
N GLU A 61 1.70 -0.32 -13.32
CA GLU A 61 1.86 -0.11 -14.77
C GLU A 61 2.89 -1.09 -15.36
N GLU A 62 4.05 -1.26 -14.72
CA GLU A 62 5.07 -2.24 -15.14
C GLU A 62 4.52 -3.69 -15.13
N VAL A 63 3.69 -4.01 -14.14
CA VAL A 63 3.03 -5.31 -14.04
C VAL A 63 2.03 -5.52 -15.18
N ILE A 64 1.20 -4.51 -15.47
CA ILE A 64 0.23 -4.55 -16.57
C ILE A 64 0.95 -4.77 -17.89
N ASP A 65 2.02 -4.03 -18.16
CA ASP A 65 2.81 -4.16 -19.38
C ASP A 65 3.43 -5.57 -19.51
N SER A 66 3.95 -6.12 -18.41
CA SER A 66 4.51 -7.47 -18.40
C SER A 66 3.44 -8.54 -18.67
N MET A 67 2.22 -8.36 -18.15
CA MET A 67 1.10 -9.26 -18.39
C MET A 67 0.60 -9.13 -19.82
N GLN A 68 0.53 -7.93 -20.37
CA GLN A 68 0.13 -7.70 -21.77
C GLN A 68 1.11 -8.37 -22.73
N LEU A 69 2.41 -8.22 -22.51
CA LEU A 69 3.44 -8.88 -23.31
C LEU A 69 3.27 -10.42 -23.32
N ARG A 70 2.92 -11.00 -22.17
CA ARG A 70 2.67 -12.45 -22.05
C ARG A 70 1.38 -12.88 -22.75
N LEU A 71 0.34 -12.08 -22.69
CA LEU A 71 -0.91 -12.33 -23.44
C LEU A 71 -0.67 -12.26 -24.94
N ASP A 72 0.11 -11.31 -25.40
CA ASP A 72 0.49 -11.18 -26.81
C ASP A 72 1.34 -12.37 -27.27
N ALA A 73 2.28 -12.83 -26.43
CA ALA A 73 3.08 -14.03 -26.71
C ALA A 73 2.23 -15.31 -26.78
N LEU A 74 1.18 -15.42 -25.94
CA LEU A 74 0.18 -16.50 -26.02
C LEU A 74 -0.62 -16.43 -27.33
N ALA A 75 -1.07 -15.23 -27.72
CA ALA A 75 -1.82 -15.03 -28.96
C ALA A 75 -0.99 -15.34 -30.21
N ASP A 76 0.31 -15.08 -30.16
CA ASP A 76 1.28 -15.37 -31.23
C ASP A 76 1.73 -16.86 -31.25
N GLY A 77 1.25 -17.70 -30.30
CA GLY A 77 1.64 -19.10 -30.17
C GLY A 77 3.09 -19.32 -29.71
N LYS A 78 3.73 -18.30 -29.13
CA LYS A 78 5.09 -18.37 -28.57
C LYS A 78 5.13 -18.90 -27.13
N VAL A 79 3.97 -19.12 -26.54
CA VAL A 79 3.81 -19.64 -25.18
C VAL A 79 2.88 -20.84 -25.23
N GLU A 80 3.32 -21.95 -24.69
CA GLU A 80 2.51 -23.14 -24.52
C GLU A 80 1.79 -23.13 -23.17
N LEU A 81 0.52 -23.56 -23.16
CA LEU A 81 -0.24 -23.80 -21.94
C LEU A 81 -0.21 -25.28 -21.60
N GLU A 82 0.55 -25.66 -20.57
CA GLU A 82 0.55 -27.03 -20.03
C GLU A 82 -0.52 -27.15 -18.93
N ASP A 83 -1.46 -28.09 -19.14
CA ASP A 83 -2.53 -28.36 -18.17
C ASP A 83 -1.98 -29.01 -16.90
N ALA A 84 -2.00 -28.28 -15.77
CA ALA A 84 -1.59 -28.78 -14.48
C ALA A 84 -2.73 -29.47 -13.69
N GLY A 85 -3.96 -29.37 -14.21
CA GLY A 85 -5.16 -29.95 -13.61
C GLY A 85 -5.92 -29.01 -12.70
N VAL A 86 -6.65 -29.55 -11.72
CA VAL A 86 -7.53 -28.79 -10.84
C VAL A 86 -6.85 -28.55 -9.48
N PHE A 87 -6.87 -27.30 -9.02
CA PHE A 87 -6.34 -26.84 -7.74
C PHE A 87 -7.44 -26.17 -6.93
N PHE A 88 -7.39 -26.32 -5.61
CA PHE A 88 -8.24 -25.56 -4.69
C PHE A 88 -7.57 -24.20 -4.43
N CYS A 89 -8.30 -23.12 -4.65
CA CYS A 89 -7.80 -21.76 -4.47
C CYS A 89 -8.44 -21.11 -3.26
N THR A 90 -7.61 -20.42 -2.48
CA THR A 90 -7.99 -19.49 -1.40
C THR A 90 -7.39 -18.13 -1.66
N ALA A 91 -7.64 -17.14 -0.79
CA ALA A 91 -7.05 -15.83 -0.91
C ALA A 91 -6.50 -15.34 0.43
N TYR A 92 -5.41 -14.53 0.36
CA TYR A 92 -4.83 -13.83 1.50
C TYR A 92 -4.59 -12.36 1.14
N CYS A 93 -4.57 -11.48 2.14
CA CYS A 93 -4.42 -10.05 1.89
C CYS A 93 -2.97 -9.58 1.89
N THR A 94 -2.72 -8.47 1.20
CA THR A 94 -1.41 -7.80 1.16
C THR A 94 -1.23 -6.74 2.24
N GLU A 95 -2.23 -6.53 3.11
CA GLU A 95 -2.18 -5.54 4.19
C GLU A 95 -1.11 -5.87 5.23
N GLN A 96 -0.43 -4.82 5.73
CA GLN A 96 0.70 -4.93 6.67
C GLN A 96 0.28 -4.54 8.10
N TYR A 97 -0.73 -5.21 8.67
CA TYR A 97 -1.24 -4.95 10.02
C TYR A 97 -1.29 -6.23 10.88
N PRO A 98 -1.35 -6.13 12.23
CA PRO A 98 -1.31 -7.31 13.12
C PRO A 98 -2.42 -8.34 12.94
N HIS A 99 -3.49 -8.03 12.21
CA HIS A 99 -4.64 -8.91 11.98
C HIS A 99 -4.63 -9.58 10.61
N ILE A 100 -3.52 -9.48 9.86
CA ILE A 100 -3.46 -9.94 8.48
C ILE A 100 -3.11 -11.42 8.31
N CYS A 101 -3.38 -11.90 7.11
CA CYS A 101 -3.08 -13.24 6.66
C CYS A 101 -1.55 -13.43 6.52
N GLY A 102 -0.93 -14.20 7.39
CA GLY A 102 0.51 -14.48 7.37
C GLY A 102 1.33 -13.61 8.32
N GLU A 103 2.61 -13.39 8.03
CA GLU A 103 3.56 -12.70 8.91
C GLU A 103 3.55 -11.18 8.77
N GLY A 104 2.84 -10.62 7.80
CA GLY A 104 2.58 -9.19 7.66
C GLY A 104 3.76 -8.31 7.25
N HIS A 105 4.82 -8.88 6.70
CA HIS A 105 6.01 -8.13 6.31
C HIS A 105 5.92 -7.49 4.90
N GLY A 106 4.87 -7.79 4.13
CA GLY A 106 4.72 -7.30 2.76
C GLY A 106 5.71 -7.89 1.76
N ILE A 107 6.50 -8.89 2.17
CA ILE A 107 7.50 -9.57 1.35
C ILE A 107 7.16 -11.05 1.27
N THR A 108 7.19 -11.60 0.08
CA THR A 108 6.96 -13.02 -0.20
C THR A 108 8.14 -13.89 0.23
N ALA A 109 7.93 -15.20 0.32
CA ALA A 109 9.00 -16.13 0.61
C ALA A 109 10.10 -16.20 -0.49
N SER A 110 9.84 -15.71 -1.70
CA SER A 110 10.85 -15.51 -2.75
C SER A 110 11.65 -14.23 -2.61
N GLY A 111 11.31 -13.36 -1.65
CA GLY A 111 11.96 -12.06 -1.43
C GLY A 111 11.38 -10.91 -2.26
N GLN A 112 10.32 -11.15 -3.02
CA GLN A 112 9.63 -10.11 -3.79
C GLN A 112 8.53 -9.43 -2.95
N PRO A 113 8.17 -8.18 -3.23
CA PRO A 113 6.97 -7.56 -2.65
C PRO A 113 5.72 -8.40 -2.96
N ILE A 114 4.81 -8.53 -1.98
CA ILE A 114 3.50 -9.13 -2.24
C ILE A 114 2.67 -8.16 -3.07
N GLN A 115 2.14 -8.62 -4.20
CA GLN A 115 1.31 -7.82 -5.09
C GLN A 115 -0.04 -8.47 -5.31
N ALA A 116 -1.11 -7.74 -4.96
CA ALA A 116 -2.47 -8.16 -5.25
C ALA A 116 -2.67 -8.29 -6.76
N GLY A 117 -3.36 -9.36 -7.18
CA GLY A 117 -3.58 -9.61 -8.60
C GLY A 117 -2.40 -10.25 -9.35
N VAL A 118 -1.22 -10.35 -8.74
CA VAL A 118 0.00 -10.93 -9.34
C VAL A 118 0.46 -12.15 -8.57
N THR A 119 0.68 -12.00 -7.26
CA THR A 119 1.30 -13.01 -6.41
C THR A 119 0.34 -14.16 -6.11
N VAL A 120 0.87 -15.40 -6.17
CA VAL A 120 0.22 -16.60 -5.64
C VAL A 120 1.22 -17.40 -4.83
N ALA A 121 0.75 -17.95 -3.70
CA ALA A 121 1.48 -18.94 -2.93
C ALA A 121 1.15 -20.34 -3.43
N ALA A 122 2.15 -21.20 -3.53
CA ALA A 122 2.02 -22.57 -4.01
C ALA A 122 3.00 -23.52 -3.31
N ASP A 123 2.74 -24.82 -3.46
CA ASP A 123 3.70 -25.86 -3.08
C ASP A 123 4.89 -25.84 -4.05
N GLN A 124 6.08 -25.56 -3.50
CA GLN A 124 7.31 -25.40 -4.26
C GLN A 124 7.81 -26.70 -4.91
N THR A 125 7.27 -27.85 -4.51
CA THR A 125 7.56 -29.15 -5.15
C THR A 125 6.77 -29.36 -6.45
N ILE A 126 5.68 -28.58 -6.63
CA ILE A 126 4.83 -28.61 -7.83
C ILE A 126 5.13 -27.41 -8.71
N PHE A 127 5.13 -26.21 -8.15
CA PHE A 127 5.37 -24.96 -8.86
C PHE A 127 6.50 -24.17 -8.18
N PRO A 128 7.74 -24.22 -8.68
CA PRO A 128 8.83 -23.38 -8.21
C PRO A 128 8.53 -21.89 -8.33
N TYR A 129 9.23 -21.05 -7.54
CA TYR A 129 9.14 -19.60 -7.67
C TYR A 129 9.42 -19.13 -9.09
N GLY A 130 8.68 -18.14 -9.56
CA GLY A 130 8.74 -17.63 -10.92
C GLY A 130 7.84 -18.36 -11.89
N THR A 131 7.25 -19.52 -11.53
CA THR A 131 6.28 -20.21 -12.40
C THR A 131 5.09 -19.28 -12.66
N VAL A 132 4.73 -19.12 -13.92
CA VAL A 132 3.57 -18.34 -14.34
C VAL A 132 2.39 -19.29 -14.56
N LEU A 133 1.30 -19.00 -13.86
CA LEU A 133 0.08 -19.82 -13.89
C LEU A 133 -1.06 -19.02 -14.51
N TYR A 134 -1.85 -19.66 -15.37
CA TYR A 134 -3.20 -19.19 -15.68
C TYR A 134 -4.19 -20.00 -14.85
N ILE A 135 -4.97 -19.32 -14.02
CA ILE A 135 -5.99 -19.90 -13.16
C ILE A 135 -7.36 -19.51 -13.71
N GLU A 136 -8.18 -20.49 -14.09
CA GLU A 136 -9.49 -20.26 -14.68
C GLU A 136 -10.38 -19.39 -13.78
N GLY A 137 -10.94 -18.33 -14.35
CA GLY A 137 -11.78 -17.38 -13.62
C GLY A 137 -11.05 -16.42 -12.66
N VAL A 138 -9.74 -16.58 -12.48
CA VAL A 138 -8.88 -15.74 -11.63
C VAL A 138 -7.89 -14.93 -12.46
N GLY A 139 -7.33 -15.55 -13.53
CA GLY A 139 -6.37 -14.94 -14.44
C GLY A 139 -4.92 -15.38 -14.18
N ILE A 140 -3.98 -14.63 -14.77
CA ILE A 140 -2.55 -14.92 -14.68
C ILE A 140 -2.02 -14.56 -13.29
N ARG A 141 -1.20 -15.47 -12.71
CA ARG A 141 -0.50 -15.28 -11.42
C ARG A 141 0.92 -15.78 -11.50
N ILE A 142 1.79 -15.21 -10.69
CA ILE A 142 3.19 -15.63 -10.57
C ILE A 142 3.39 -16.28 -9.20
N VAL A 143 3.98 -17.46 -9.18
CA VAL A 143 4.34 -18.13 -7.94
C VAL A 143 5.51 -17.39 -7.31
N GLN A 144 5.25 -16.65 -6.26
CA GLN A 144 6.25 -15.86 -5.53
C GLN A 144 6.26 -16.20 -4.03
N ASP A 145 5.23 -16.88 -3.56
CA ASP A 145 5.09 -17.16 -2.15
C ASP A 145 4.84 -18.65 -1.85
N LYS A 146 4.92 -19.00 -0.58
CA LYS A 146 4.58 -20.31 -0.03
C LYS A 146 3.95 -20.15 1.34
N GLY A 147 3.09 -21.08 1.72
CA GLY A 147 2.52 -21.17 3.07
C GLY A 147 2.65 -22.57 3.63
N ALA A 148 2.78 -22.71 4.95
CA ALA A 148 2.83 -24.04 5.58
C ALA A 148 1.58 -24.88 5.32
N ALA A 149 0.43 -24.22 5.14
CA ALA A 149 -0.84 -24.86 4.80
C ALA A 149 -1.05 -25.03 3.29
N ILE A 150 -0.22 -24.39 2.46
CA ILE A 150 -0.34 -24.40 0.99
C ILE A 150 0.51 -25.55 0.44
N GLN A 151 -0.06 -26.73 0.44
CA GLN A 151 0.61 -27.97 0.06
C GLN A 151 -0.20 -28.71 -1.02
N GLY A 152 0.49 -29.44 -1.90
CA GLY A 152 -0.15 -30.20 -2.94
C GLY A 152 -0.93 -29.32 -3.93
N LYS A 153 -2.16 -29.71 -4.26
CA LYS A 153 -3.03 -28.98 -5.19
C LYS A 153 -3.82 -27.86 -4.50
N HIS A 154 -3.12 -27.00 -3.75
CA HIS A 154 -3.66 -25.83 -3.10
C HIS A 154 -2.87 -24.59 -3.55
N LEU A 155 -3.57 -23.52 -3.89
CA LEU A 155 -3.03 -22.20 -4.25
C LEU A 155 -3.66 -21.15 -3.33
N ASP A 156 -2.89 -20.13 -2.95
CA ASP A 156 -3.39 -19.02 -2.15
C ASP A 156 -3.08 -17.69 -2.86
N VAL A 157 -4.11 -17.00 -3.31
CA VAL A 157 -4.03 -15.85 -4.22
C VAL A 157 -3.94 -14.56 -3.41
N ALA A 158 -2.96 -13.71 -3.71
CA ALA A 158 -2.84 -12.42 -3.07
C ALA A 158 -3.92 -11.44 -3.56
N VAL A 159 -4.63 -10.83 -2.61
CA VAL A 159 -5.63 -9.77 -2.83
C VAL A 159 -5.28 -8.56 -1.98
N ASP A 160 -5.84 -7.39 -2.29
CA ASP A 160 -5.44 -6.11 -1.71
C ASP A 160 -5.79 -5.96 -0.22
N THR A 161 -7.02 -6.32 0.19
CA THR A 161 -7.49 -6.11 1.57
C THR A 161 -7.93 -7.41 2.24
N HIS A 162 -7.94 -7.41 3.58
CA HIS A 162 -8.44 -8.53 4.36
C HIS A 162 -9.93 -8.78 4.10
N GLU A 163 -10.72 -7.72 3.96
CA GLU A 163 -12.13 -7.82 3.60
C GLU A 163 -12.34 -8.51 2.24
N ASN A 164 -11.48 -8.19 1.26
CA ASN A 164 -11.51 -8.84 -0.05
C ASN A 164 -11.06 -10.30 0.02
N ALA A 165 -10.13 -10.65 0.89
CA ALA A 165 -9.73 -12.04 1.11
C ALA A 165 -10.87 -12.87 1.72
N GLU A 166 -11.58 -12.34 2.73
CA GLU A 166 -12.72 -13.03 3.35
C GLU A 166 -13.90 -13.22 2.40
N LYS A 167 -14.13 -12.25 1.51
CA LYS A 167 -15.26 -12.25 0.56
C LYS A 167 -14.87 -12.70 -0.85
N TRP A 168 -13.67 -13.24 -1.00
CA TRP A 168 -13.15 -13.60 -2.30
C TRP A 168 -14.01 -14.67 -2.98
N ASN A 169 -14.62 -14.30 -4.09
CA ASN A 169 -15.54 -15.15 -4.84
C ASN A 169 -14.82 -16.24 -5.69
N GLY A 170 -13.49 -16.18 -5.77
CA GLY A 170 -12.65 -17.19 -6.41
C GLY A 170 -12.26 -18.34 -5.48
N CYS A 171 -12.81 -18.43 -4.25
CA CYS A 171 -12.55 -19.58 -3.37
C CYS A 171 -13.21 -20.84 -3.93
N GLY A 172 -12.41 -21.87 -4.21
CA GLY A 172 -12.91 -23.14 -4.77
C GLY A 172 -11.93 -23.82 -5.70
N ASN A 173 -12.46 -24.77 -6.47
CA ASN A 173 -11.68 -25.55 -7.42
C ASN A 173 -11.62 -24.85 -8.79
N HIS A 174 -10.42 -24.63 -9.28
CA HIS A 174 -10.14 -24.00 -10.57
C HIS A 174 -9.17 -24.85 -11.39
N ARG A 175 -9.36 -24.85 -12.70
CA ARG A 175 -8.38 -25.45 -13.60
C ARG A 175 -7.20 -24.52 -13.76
N VAL A 176 -6.00 -25.09 -13.76
CA VAL A 176 -4.74 -24.35 -13.77
C VAL A 176 -3.86 -24.81 -14.91
N TRP A 177 -3.24 -23.87 -15.60
CA TRP A 177 -2.24 -24.15 -16.63
C TRP A 177 -0.93 -23.43 -16.28
N VAL A 178 0.18 -24.05 -16.62
CA VAL A 178 1.50 -23.42 -16.58
C VAL A 178 1.78 -22.79 -17.94
N LEU A 179 2.19 -21.53 -17.92
CA LEU A 179 2.71 -20.84 -19.11
C LEU A 179 4.18 -21.22 -19.28
N LYS A 180 4.51 -21.85 -20.41
CA LYS A 180 5.89 -22.16 -20.81
C LYS A 180 6.29 -21.27 -21.96
N GLU A 181 7.37 -20.54 -21.80
CA GLU A 181 8.04 -19.82 -22.90
C GLU A 181 8.94 -20.82 -23.64
N GLU A 182 8.87 -20.84 -25.00
CA GLU A 182 9.78 -21.64 -25.83
C GLU A 182 11.24 -21.12 -25.78
#